data_c535f124855856c62508b699a2abeb34
#
_entry.id   c535f124855856c62508b699a2abeb34
#
_cell.length_a   1.000
_cell.length_b   1.000
_cell.length_c   1.000
_cell.angle_alpha   90.00
_cell.angle_beta   90.00
_cell.angle_gamma   90.00
#
_symmetry.space_group_name_H-M   'P 1'
#
loop_
_entity.id
_entity.type
_entity.pdbx_description
1 polymer ?
#
loop_
_entity_poly.entity_id
_entity_poly.type
_entity_poly.pdbx_seq_one_letter_code
_entity_poly.pdbx_strand_id
1 'polypeptide(L)'
;MSEACRAAGVEIVTGDTKVVDRGKADGLFINTSGIGLVESPSPISPRAVRPGDAILINGDIGRHGMAVMSAREGLSFESSIKSDTAALAAPVLDLLAAGVEVHCLRDATRGGLAGVLIEIAKAAKRSFLIQEDSIPVTEAVRGACELLGLEALYVANEGRFAAFVPERDAEKALKVLRRHESCADSRFIGRVLDDERGLVTLKSPLGAGRLLDMLSGEQLPRIC
;
A
#
# COMPACT_ATOMS: atom_id res chain seq x y z
N MET A 1 -17.99 11.84 -6.46
CA MET A 1 -18.30 10.39 -6.56
C MET A 1 -18.47 9.93 -8.01
N SER A 2 -19.41 10.46 -8.80
CA SER A 2 -19.67 10.01 -10.18
C SER A 2 -18.41 9.95 -11.07
N GLU A 3 -17.55 10.95 -11.02
CA GLU A 3 -16.31 10.99 -11.78
C GLU A 3 -15.32 9.90 -11.32
N ALA A 4 -15.17 9.71 -10.01
CA ALA A 4 -14.31 8.67 -9.45
C ALA A 4 -14.82 7.25 -9.80
N CYS A 5 -16.14 7.03 -9.77
CA CYS A 5 -16.73 5.74 -10.17
C CYS A 5 -16.50 5.48 -11.67
N ARG A 6 -16.66 6.51 -12.51
CA ARG A 6 -16.39 6.39 -13.95
C ARG A 6 -14.91 6.05 -14.22
N ALA A 7 -14.00 6.73 -13.52
CA ALA A 7 -12.57 6.45 -13.64
C ALA A 7 -12.19 5.02 -13.15
N ALA A 8 -12.91 4.52 -12.15
CA ALA A 8 -12.72 3.15 -11.62
C ALA A 8 -13.48 2.07 -12.43
N GLY A 9 -14.28 2.45 -13.42
CA GLY A 9 -15.09 1.49 -14.20
C GLY A 9 -16.20 0.80 -13.39
N VAL A 10 -16.73 1.48 -12.34
CA VAL A 10 -17.78 0.94 -11.48
C VAL A 10 -19.03 1.81 -11.52
N GLU A 11 -20.20 1.21 -11.27
CA GLU A 11 -21.48 1.90 -11.20
C GLU A 11 -22.00 1.96 -9.77
N ILE A 12 -22.61 3.12 -9.41
CA ILE A 12 -23.36 3.24 -8.16
C ILE A 12 -24.76 2.73 -8.43
N VAL A 13 -25.09 1.58 -7.87
CA VAL A 13 -26.39 0.92 -8.10
C VAL A 13 -27.43 1.26 -7.04
N THR A 14 -26.99 1.77 -5.87
CA THR A 14 -27.88 2.21 -4.80
C THR A 14 -27.17 3.22 -3.90
N GLY A 15 -27.93 3.97 -3.15
CA GLY A 15 -27.40 4.90 -2.16
C GLY A 15 -28.51 5.42 -1.26
N ASP A 16 -28.12 5.89 -0.09
CA ASP A 16 -28.98 6.55 0.86
C ASP A 16 -28.27 7.78 1.45
N THR A 17 -29.04 8.76 1.89
CA THR A 17 -28.53 9.96 2.56
C THR A 17 -29.28 10.16 3.85
N LYS A 18 -28.53 10.12 4.96
CA LYS A 18 -29.07 10.45 6.28
C LYS A 18 -28.59 11.83 6.71
N VAL A 19 -29.54 12.70 6.98
CA VAL A 19 -29.28 13.99 7.58
C VAL A 19 -29.36 13.88 9.09
N VAL A 20 -28.43 14.48 9.80
CA VAL A 20 -28.37 14.52 11.26
C VAL A 20 -28.37 15.96 11.74
N ASP A 21 -28.73 16.18 13.02
CA ASP A 21 -28.75 17.50 13.62
C ASP A 21 -27.37 18.15 13.62
N ARG A 22 -27.34 19.48 13.57
CA ARG A 22 -26.11 20.27 13.65
C ARG A 22 -25.31 19.91 14.91
N GLY A 23 -24.02 19.62 14.74
CA GLY A 23 -23.11 19.23 15.82
C GLY A 23 -23.15 17.74 16.18
N LYS A 24 -23.88 16.89 15.39
CA LYS A 24 -23.89 15.44 15.54
C LYS A 24 -22.96 14.74 14.55
N ALA A 25 -22.41 15.48 13.59
CA ALA A 25 -21.43 15.00 12.62
C ALA A 25 -20.54 16.16 12.16
N ASP A 26 -19.32 15.84 11.72
CA ASP A 26 -18.33 16.81 11.22
C ASP A 26 -18.43 16.95 9.70
N GLY A 27 -19.46 17.65 9.22
CA GLY A 27 -19.67 17.87 7.81
C GLY A 27 -20.28 16.67 7.09
N LEU A 28 -19.56 16.04 6.19
CA LEU A 28 -20.06 14.95 5.34
C LEU A 28 -19.23 13.68 5.49
N PHE A 29 -19.87 12.58 5.82
CA PHE A 29 -19.28 11.25 5.79
C PHE A 29 -19.80 10.47 4.57
N ILE A 30 -18.89 9.85 3.81
CA ILE A 30 -19.23 9.00 2.67
C ILE A 30 -18.73 7.60 2.98
N ASN A 31 -19.64 6.64 3.02
CA ASN A 31 -19.33 5.22 3.16
C ASN A 31 -19.74 4.48 1.90
N THR A 32 -18.86 3.63 1.38
CA THR A 32 -19.10 2.86 0.17
C THR A 32 -18.88 1.36 0.44
N SER A 33 -19.67 0.54 -0.22
CA SER A 33 -19.51 -0.92 -0.26
C SER A 33 -19.60 -1.38 -1.72
N GLY A 34 -18.84 -2.40 -2.08
CA GLY A 34 -18.82 -2.94 -3.43
C GLY A 34 -19.00 -4.45 -3.46
N ILE A 35 -19.56 -4.95 -4.56
CA ILE A 35 -19.67 -6.38 -4.88
C ILE A 35 -18.96 -6.57 -6.22
N GLY A 36 -18.12 -7.61 -6.33
CA GLY A 36 -17.41 -7.95 -7.55
C GLY A 36 -17.33 -9.45 -7.76
N LEU A 37 -17.06 -9.86 -9.00
CA LEU A 37 -16.78 -11.24 -9.36
C LEU A 37 -15.29 -11.50 -9.29
N VAL A 38 -14.90 -12.63 -8.70
CA VAL A 38 -13.50 -13.08 -8.68
C VAL A 38 -13.29 -13.95 -9.92
N GLU A 39 -12.54 -13.41 -10.89
CA GLU A 39 -12.24 -14.10 -12.15
C GLU A 39 -10.82 -14.69 -12.19
N SER A 40 -10.04 -14.53 -11.11
CA SER A 40 -8.69 -15.09 -11.02
C SER A 40 -8.74 -16.62 -11.00
N PRO A 41 -7.93 -17.31 -11.84
CA PRO A 41 -7.90 -18.78 -11.88
C PRO A 41 -7.26 -19.39 -10.61
N SER A 42 -6.50 -18.59 -9.87
CA SER A 42 -5.85 -19.00 -8.62
C SER A 42 -6.27 -18.10 -7.48
N PRO A 43 -6.36 -18.62 -6.24
CA PRO A 43 -6.66 -17.81 -5.08
C PRO A 43 -5.58 -16.74 -4.86
N ILE A 44 -5.98 -15.48 -4.81
CA ILE A 44 -5.11 -14.36 -4.40
C ILE A 44 -5.38 -14.10 -2.92
N SER A 45 -4.45 -14.50 -2.07
CA SER A 45 -4.61 -14.36 -0.61
C SER A 45 -3.27 -14.45 0.10
N PRO A 46 -3.15 -13.97 1.35
CA PRO A 46 -1.93 -14.15 2.13
C PRO A 46 -1.47 -15.61 2.25
N ARG A 47 -2.40 -16.56 2.24
CA ARG A 47 -2.10 -18.00 2.33
C ARG A 47 -1.53 -18.60 1.05
N ALA A 48 -1.63 -17.90 -0.07
CA ALA A 48 -1.06 -18.34 -1.34
C ALA A 48 0.41 -17.92 -1.52
N VAL A 49 0.95 -17.08 -0.62
CA VAL A 49 2.35 -16.65 -0.61
C VAL A 49 3.28 -17.83 -0.38
N ARG A 50 4.35 -17.93 -1.18
CA ARG A 50 5.29 -19.06 -1.20
C ARG A 50 6.73 -18.60 -1.00
N PRO A 51 7.61 -19.47 -0.46
CA PRO A 51 9.05 -19.21 -0.48
C PRO A 51 9.56 -18.91 -1.89
N GLY A 52 10.44 -17.91 -2.01
CA GLY A 52 10.98 -17.44 -3.27
C GLY A 52 10.11 -16.43 -4.02
N ASP A 53 8.93 -16.08 -3.49
CA ASP A 53 8.14 -15.00 -4.09
C ASP A 53 8.89 -13.67 -4.00
N ALA A 54 8.84 -12.91 -5.08
CA ALA A 54 9.24 -11.53 -5.15
C ALA A 54 8.18 -10.64 -4.51
N ILE A 55 8.61 -9.68 -3.71
CA ILE A 55 7.75 -8.66 -3.09
C ILE A 55 7.95 -7.35 -3.85
N LEU A 56 6.88 -6.84 -4.43
CA LEU A 56 6.87 -5.62 -5.22
C LEU A 56 6.04 -4.56 -4.50
N ILE A 57 6.42 -3.29 -4.69
CA ILE A 57 5.60 -2.11 -4.36
C ILE A 57 5.33 -1.34 -5.64
N ASN A 58 4.12 -0.81 -5.81
CA ASN A 58 3.74 -0.11 -7.04
C ASN A 58 4.17 1.36 -7.11
N GLY A 59 4.84 1.90 -6.12
CA GLY A 59 5.34 3.28 -6.14
C GLY A 59 5.91 3.72 -4.80
N ASP A 60 6.17 5.02 -4.70
CA ASP A 60 6.70 5.66 -3.50
C ASP A 60 5.69 5.65 -2.34
N ILE A 61 6.18 5.61 -1.10
CA ILE A 61 5.34 5.50 0.09
C ILE A 61 5.33 6.78 0.94
N GLY A 62 4.27 6.92 1.76
CA GLY A 62 4.14 7.91 2.80
C GLY A 62 3.51 9.23 2.38
N ARG A 63 3.25 9.47 1.08
CA ARG A 63 2.71 10.77 0.62
C ARG A 63 1.32 11.08 1.17
N HIS A 64 0.40 10.10 1.19
CA HIS A 64 -0.95 10.37 1.68
C HIS A 64 -0.95 10.84 3.12
N GLY A 65 -0.32 10.06 4.01
CA GLY A 65 -0.30 10.42 5.42
C GLY A 65 0.36 11.77 5.69
N MET A 66 1.47 12.07 5.01
CA MET A 66 2.13 13.37 5.15
C MET A 66 1.29 14.53 4.59
N ALA A 67 0.59 14.32 3.47
CA ALA A 67 -0.32 15.34 2.92
C ALA A 67 -1.48 15.65 3.88
N VAL A 68 -2.08 14.62 4.49
CA VAL A 68 -3.16 14.80 5.47
C VAL A 68 -2.65 15.47 6.74
N MET A 69 -1.49 15.06 7.27
CA MET A 69 -0.87 15.68 8.44
C MET A 69 -0.57 17.15 8.19
N SER A 70 0.02 17.48 7.05
CA SER A 70 0.28 18.86 6.65
C SER A 70 -0.99 19.72 6.65
N ALA A 71 -2.06 19.19 6.06
CA ALA A 71 -3.34 19.91 5.99
C ALA A 71 -4.02 20.09 7.34
N ARG A 72 -3.96 19.10 8.23
CA ARG A 72 -4.62 19.14 9.56
C ARG A 72 -3.88 19.98 10.58
N GLU A 73 -2.57 19.85 10.61
CA GLU A 73 -1.72 20.54 11.60
C GLU A 73 -1.22 21.91 11.12
N GLY A 74 -1.62 22.34 9.91
CA GLY A 74 -1.17 23.60 9.33
C GLY A 74 0.33 23.63 9.08
N LEU A 75 0.95 22.47 8.90
CA LEU A 75 2.39 22.37 8.65
C LEU A 75 2.69 22.81 7.22
N SER A 76 3.52 23.83 7.09
CA SER A 76 4.03 24.25 5.79
C SER A 76 5.43 23.64 5.58
N PHE A 77 5.50 22.65 4.70
CA PHE A 77 6.78 22.16 4.20
C PHE A 77 7.26 23.01 3.02
N GLU A 78 8.57 23.07 2.77
CA GLU A 78 9.14 23.82 1.64
C GLU A 78 8.56 23.38 0.29
N SER A 79 8.15 22.11 0.17
CA SER A 79 7.45 21.57 -0.99
C SER A 79 6.07 21.00 -0.60
N SER A 80 5.06 21.27 -1.42
CA SER A 80 3.74 20.69 -1.19
C SER A 80 3.75 19.17 -1.46
N ILE A 81 3.49 18.37 -0.42
CA ILE A 81 3.31 16.92 -0.56
C ILE A 81 1.87 16.67 -0.99
N LYS A 82 1.69 16.08 -2.18
CA LYS A 82 0.37 15.67 -2.67
C LYS A 82 0.09 14.22 -2.33
N SER A 83 -1.14 13.91 -1.95
CA SER A 83 -1.58 12.54 -1.73
C SER A 83 -1.32 11.65 -2.95
N ASP A 84 -1.01 10.38 -2.68
CA ASP A 84 -0.86 9.33 -3.69
C ASP A 84 -2.18 8.65 -4.07
N THR A 85 -3.32 9.16 -3.62
CA THR A 85 -4.64 8.62 -3.95
C THR A 85 -4.79 8.35 -5.44
N ALA A 86 -5.07 7.10 -5.80
CA ALA A 86 -5.20 6.66 -7.18
C ALA A 86 -6.15 5.46 -7.31
N ALA A 87 -6.81 5.34 -8.46
CA ALA A 87 -7.56 4.14 -8.81
C ALA A 87 -6.59 3.00 -9.18
N LEU A 88 -6.72 1.85 -8.51
CA LEU A 88 -5.81 0.72 -8.66
C LEU A 88 -6.39 -0.45 -9.47
N ALA A 89 -7.64 -0.34 -9.93
CA ALA A 89 -8.29 -1.42 -10.68
C ALA A 89 -7.52 -1.75 -11.98
N ALA A 90 -7.22 -0.75 -12.80
CA ALA A 90 -6.54 -0.95 -14.08
C ALA A 90 -5.16 -1.63 -13.94
N PRO A 91 -4.22 -1.14 -13.11
CA PRO A 91 -2.93 -1.80 -12.96
C PRO A 91 -3.04 -3.24 -12.43
N VAL A 92 -4.00 -3.53 -11.55
CA VAL A 92 -4.22 -4.89 -11.02
C VAL A 92 -4.81 -5.81 -12.11
N LEU A 93 -5.82 -5.34 -12.85
CA LEU A 93 -6.42 -6.12 -13.93
C LEU A 93 -5.42 -6.40 -15.05
N ASP A 94 -4.56 -5.43 -15.39
CA ASP A 94 -3.53 -5.61 -16.41
C ASP A 94 -2.45 -6.62 -15.98
N LEU A 95 -2.11 -6.71 -14.68
CA LEU A 95 -1.24 -7.79 -14.18
C LEU A 95 -1.85 -9.16 -14.47
N LEU A 96 -3.13 -9.34 -14.15
CA LEU A 96 -3.83 -10.60 -14.36
C LEU A 96 -3.98 -10.91 -15.85
N ALA A 97 -4.38 -9.94 -16.66
CA ALA A 97 -4.53 -10.07 -18.11
C ALA A 97 -3.19 -10.40 -18.81
N ALA A 98 -2.08 -9.88 -18.27
CA ALA A 98 -0.75 -10.25 -18.77
C ALA A 98 -0.33 -11.68 -18.39
N GLY A 99 -1.12 -12.41 -17.61
CA GLY A 99 -0.80 -13.75 -17.13
C GLY A 99 0.36 -13.75 -16.11
N VAL A 100 0.45 -12.71 -15.27
CA VAL A 100 1.30 -12.73 -14.06
C VAL A 100 0.61 -13.61 -13.02
N GLU A 101 1.32 -14.59 -12.49
CA GLU A 101 0.81 -15.37 -11.36
C GLU A 101 0.91 -14.52 -10.10
N VAL A 102 -0.24 -14.06 -9.60
CA VAL A 102 -0.29 -13.23 -8.40
C VAL A 102 -0.72 -14.07 -7.22
N HIS A 103 0.12 -14.16 -6.19
CA HIS A 103 -0.19 -14.90 -4.97
C HIS A 103 -0.90 -14.05 -3.93
N CYS A 104 -0.50 -12.78 -3.77
CA CYS A 104 -1.15 -11.87 -2.83
C CYS A 104 -1.05 -10.43 -3.35
N LEU A 105 -2.10 -9.65 -3.08
CA LEU A 105 -2.15 -8.20 -3.26
C LEU A 105 -2.75 -7.59 -1.99
N ARG A 106 -2.18 -6.48 -1.52
CA ARG A 106 -2.68 -5.78 -0.34
C ARG A 106 -2.33 -4.30 -0.43
N ASP A 107 -3.35 -3.45 -0.30
CA ASP A 107 -3.19 -2.00 -0.21
C ASP A 107 -2.43 -1.61 1.06
N ALA A 108 -1.53 -0.63 0.95
CA ALA A 108 -0.66 -0.18 2.03
C ALA A 108 -1.27 1.02 2.79
N THR A 109 -2.54 0.92 3.19
CA THR A 109 -3.30 1.95 3.90
C THR A 109 -2.89 2.03 5.38
N ARG A 110 -3.73 1.63 6.31
CA ARG A 110 -3.45 1.70 7.74
C ARG A 110 -2.22 0.89 8.15
N GLY A 111 -1.34 1.53 8.93
CA GLY A 111 -0.07 0.94 9.34
C GLY A 111 0.99 0.90 8.24
N GLY A 112 0.68 1.49 7.07
CA GLY A 112 1.60 1.63 5.96
C GLY A 112 2.08 0.30 5.38
N LEU A 113 3.21 0.36 4.68
CA LEU A 113 3.85 -0.83 4.10
C LEU A 113 4.29 -1.83 5.19
N ALA A 114 4.80 -1.35 6.32
CA ALA A 114 5.24 -2.21 7.42
C ALA A 114 4.09 -3.06 7.97
N GLY A 115 2.93 -2.44 8.25
CA GLY A 115 1.74 -3.16 8.73
C GLY A 115 1.31 -4.26 7.77
N VAL A 116 1.22 -3.95 6.48
CA VAL A 116 0.85 -4.91 5.43
C VAL A 116 1.81 -6.10 5.38
N LEU A 117 3.12 -5.83 5.35
CA LEU A 117 4.13 -6.90 5.30
C LEU A 117 4.05 -7.82 6.52
N ILE A 118 3.88 -7.25 7.72
CA ILE A 118 3.78 -8.01 8.97
C ILE A 118 2.50 -8.86 9.00
N GLU A 119 1.35 -8.28 8.61
CA GLU A 119 0.08 -9.00 8.56
C GLU A 119 0.15 -10.20 7.59
N ILE A 120 0.71 -9.97 6.39
CA ILE A 120 0.85 -11.04 5.39
C ILE A 120 1.84 -12.10 5.85
N ALA A 121 3.01 -11.72 6.41
CA ALA A 121 4.00 -12.67 6.91
C ALA A 121 3.43 -13.61 7.97
N LYS A 122 2.66 -13.06 8.92
CA LYS A 122 1.97 -13.84 9.96
C LYS A 122 0.90 -14.77 9.37
N ALA A 123 0.08 -14.26 8.45
CA ALA A 123 -1.00 -15.04 7.83
C ALA A 123 -0.49 -16.14 6.90
N ALA A 124 0.59 -15.87 6.17
CA ALA A 124 1.30 -16.81 5.30
C ALA A 124 2.13 -17.83 6.08
N LYS A 125 2.47 -17.53 7.33
CA LYS A 125 3.50 -18.25 8.11
C LYS A 125 4.80 -18.32 7.32
N ARG A 126 5.26 -17.19 6.79
CA ARG A 126 6.51 -17.05 6.03
C ARG A 126 7.22 -15.77 6.44
N SER A 127 8.54 -15.84 6.60
CA SER A 127 9.35 -14.66 6.87
C SER A 127 9.73 -13.92 5.59
N PHE A 128 9.89 -12.61 5.68
CA PHE A 128 10.23 -11.74 4.56
C PHE A 128 11.56 -11.04 4.81
N LEU A 129 12.34 -10.89 3.74
CA LEU A 129 13.55 -10.06 3.72
C LEU A 129 13.29 -8.87 2.81
N ILE A 130 13.27 -7.67 3.36
CA ILE A 130 13.03 -6.42 2.66
C ILE A 130 14.32 -5.63 2.57
N GLN A 131 14.61 -5.03 1.43
CA GLN A 131 15.76 -4.14 1.21
C GLN A 131 15.30 -2.70 1.40
N GLU A 132 15.84 -2.01 2.38
CA GLU A 132 15.42 -0.64 2.75
C GLU A 132 15.65 0.37 1.63
N ASP A 133 16.79 0.29 0.95
CA ASP A 133 17.18 1.15 -0.16
C ASP A 133 16.36 0.95 -1.44
N SER A 134 15.67 -0.17 -1.55
CA SER A 134 14.77 -0.47 -2.68
C SER A 134 13.37 0.13 -2.51
N ILE A 135 13.02 0.60 -1.31
CA ILE A 135 11.72 1.21 -1.05
C ILE A 135 11.75 2.67 -1.46
N PRO A 136 10.94 3.08 -2.45
CA PRO A 136 10.94 4.47 -2.90
C PRO A 136 10.24 5.38 -1.87
N VAL A 137 10.96 6.38 -1.39
CA VAL A 137 10.46 7.46 -0.52
C VAL A 137 10.97 8.77 -1.09
N THR A 138 10.08 9.72 -1.38
CA THR A 138 10.49 11.04 -1.87
C THR A 138 11.23 11.83 -0.79
N GLU A 139 12.12 12.72 -1.18
CA GLU A 139 12.87 13.58 -0.22
C GLU A 139 11.92 14.40 0.64
N ALA A 140 10.86 14.95 0.06
CA ALA A 140 9.86 15.71 0.80
C ALA A 140 9.19 14.89 1.91
N VAL A 141 8.83 13.62 1.62
CA VAL A 141 8.25 12.71 2.62
C VAL A 141 9.29 12.33 3.66
N ARG A 142 10.53 12.06 3.24
CA ARG A 142 11.62 11.73 4.17
C ARG A 142 11.88 12.88 5.15
N GLY A 143 12.04 14.09 4.65
CA GLY A 143 12.24 15.28 5.49
C GLY A 143 11.05 15.56 6.43
N ALA A 144 9.81 15.40 5.95
CA ALA A 144 8.62 15.53 6.79
C ALA A 144 8.59 14.48 7.91
N CYS A 145 8.91 13.23 7.60
CA CYS A 145 8.98 12.17 8.60
C CYS A 145 10.07 12.41 9.63
N GLU A 146 11.26 12.85 9.23
CA GLU A 146 12.37 13.20 10.13
C GLU A 146 11.98 14.31 11.10
N LEU A 147 11.37 15.39 10.59
CA LEU A 147 10.89 16.50 11.43
C LEU A 147 9.84 16.08 12.46
N LEU A 148 8.98 15.12 12.12
CA LEU A 148 7.90 14.64 12.97
C LEU A 148 8.29 13.44 13.83
N GLY A 149 9.51 12.90 13.69
CA GLY A 149 9.93 11.68 14.38
C GLY A 149 9.17 10.44 13.92
N LEU A 150 8.73 10.41 12.66
CA LEU A 150 7.95 9.32 12.07
C LEU A 150 8.81 8.48 11.13
N GLU A 151 8.39 7.24 10.91
CA GLU A 151 9.00 6.36 9.92
C GLU A 151 8.05 6.15 8.74
N ALA A 152 8.51 6.48 7.52
CA ALA A 152 7.70 6.43 6.30
C ALA A 152 7.06 5.06 6.04
N LEU A 153 7.69 3.97 6.49
CA LEU A 153 7.18 2.61 6.38
C LEU A 153 5.81 2.39 7.04
N TYR A 154 5.50 3.16 8.08
CA TYR A 154 4.25 3.04 8.83
C TYR A 154 3.21 4.10 8.42
N VAL A 155 3.60 5.04 7.56
CA VAL A 155 2.73 6.11 7.08
C VAL A 155 1.73 5.56 6.06
N ALA A 156 0.45 5.92 6.23
CA ALA A 156 -0.63 5.46 5.37
C ALA A 156 -0.49 5.94 3.91
N ASN A 157 -0.93 5.10 2.99
CA ASN A 157 -1.00 5.37 1.55
C ASN A 157 -2.43 5.09 1.05
N GLU A 158 -2.86 5.73 -0.05
CA GLU A 158 -4.20 5.55 -0.62
C GLU A 158 -4.19 5.16 -2.12
N GLY A 159 -2.99 4.98 -2.68
CA GLY A 159 -2.77 4.53 -4.05
C GLY A 159 -1.60 3.54 -4.15
N ARG A 160 -1.27 2.87 -3.04
CA ARG A 160 -0.14 1.92 -3.00
C ARG A 160 -0.58 0.54 -2.55
N PHE A 161 0.02 -0.48 -3.18
CA PHE A 161 -0.16 -1.87 -2.79
C PHE A 161 1.15 -2.65 -2.88
N ALA A 162 1.27 -3.64 -2.01
CA ALA A 162 2.29 -4.68 -2.13
C ALA A 162 1.75 -5.85 -2.95
N ALA A 163 2.57 -6.38 -3.88
CA ALA A 163 2.25 -7.56 -4.67
C ALA A 163 3.28 -8.66 -4.42
N PHE A 164 2.80 -9.89 -4.31
CA PHE A 164 3.60 -11.09 -4.14
C PHE A 164 3.43 -11.97 -5.37
N VAL A 165 4.51 -12.18 -6.09
CA VAL A 165 4.52 -12.93 -7.36
C VAL A 165 5.73 -13.88 -7.38
N PRO A 166 5.67 -15.02 -8.09
CA PRO A 166 6.86 -15.82 -8.31
C PRO A 166 8.01 -14.99 -8.89
N GLU A 167 9.24 -15.24 -8.46
CA GLU A 167 10.42 -14.48 -8.92
C GLU A 167 10.52 -14.42 -10.45
N ARG A 168 10.15 -15.51 -11.16
CA ARG A 168 10.12 -15.54 -12.64
C ARG A 168 9.19 -14.51 -13.28
N ASP A 169 8.17 -14.08 -12.57
CA ASP A 169 7.16 -13.12 -13.05
C ASP A 169 7.45 -11.67 -12.61
N ALA A 170 8.42 -11.44 -11.71
CA ALA A 170 8.70 -10.14 -11.11
C ALA A 170 9.00 -9.05 -12.15
N GLU A 171 9.90 -9.31 -13.10
CA GLU A 171 10.21 -8.35 -14.16
C GLU A 171 9.02 -8.04 -15.07
N LYS A 172 8.24 -9.07 -15.41
CA LYS A 172 7.02 -8.93 -16.20
C LYS A 172 6.01 -8.08 -15.48
N ALA A 173 5.80 -8.36 -14.18
CA ALA A 173 4.92 -7.58 -13.33
C ALA A 173 5.33 -6.10 -13.26
N LEU A 174 6.61 -5.81 -13.03
CA LEU A 174 7.13 -4.45 -13.02
C LEU A 174 6.94 -3.73 -14.36
N LYS A 175 7.16 -4.43 -15.49
CA LYS A 175 6.93 -3.85 -16.82
C LYS A 175 5.46 -3.51 -17.06
N VAL A 176 4.54 -4.33 -16.58
CA VAL A 176 3.10 -4.06 -16.67
C VAL A 176 2.73 -2.86 -15.80
N LEU A 177 3.11 -2.88 -14.53
CA LEU A 177 2.79 -1.81 -13.59
C LEU A 177 3.29 -0.45 -14.06
N ARG A 178 4.52 -0.37 -14.53
CA ARG A 178 5.16 0.89 -14.98
C ARG A 178 4.52 1.52 -16.23
N ARG A 179 3.54 0.87 -16.87
CA ARG A 179 2.72 1.50 -17.94
C ARG A 179 1.68 2.47 -17.39
N HIS A 180 1.35 2.34 -16.10
CA HIS A 180 0.41 3.20 -15.41
C HIS A 180 1.17 4.31 -14.69
N GLU A 181 0.76 5.56 -14.88
CA GLU A 181 1.39 6.73 -14.26
C GLU A 181 1.46 6.61 -12.73
N SER A 182 0.37 6.13 -12.09
CA SER A 182 0.31 5.91 -10.64
C SER A 182 1.28 4.84 -10.13
N CYS A 183 1.84 4.01 -11.04
CA CYS A 183 2.72 2.89 -10.75
C CYS A 183 4.09 3.01 -11.44
N ALA A 184 4.46 4.18 -11.97
CA ALA A 184 5.70 4.39 -12.72
C ALA A 184 6.96 4.02 -11.91
N ASP A 185 6.94 4.26 -10.60
CA ASP A 185 8.04 3.96 -9.68
C ASP A 185 7.96 2.57 -9.04
N SER A 186 7.23 1.64 -9.65
CA SER A 186 7.14 0.27 -9.14
C SER A 186 8.52 -0.37 -9.00
N ARG A 187 8.76 -1.04 -7.86
CA ARG A 187 10.05 -1.66 -7.54
C ARG A 187 9.89 -3.03 -6.89
N PHE A 188 10.90 -3.85 -7.11
CA PHE A 188 11.18 -5.01 -6.28
C PHE A 188 11.79 -4.52 -4.97
N ILE A 189 11.19 -4.92 -3.84
CA ILE A 189 11.62 -4.47 -2.50
C ILE A 189 12.10 -5.59 -1.60
N GLY A 190 11.89 -6.85 -1.98
CA GLY A 190 12.30 -7.97 -1.14
C GLY A 190 11.75 -9.30 -1.60
N ARG A 191 11.97 -10.32 -0.79
CA ARG A 191 11.59 -11.70 -1.09
C ARG A 191 11.01 -12.42 0.10
N VAL A 192 10.22 -13.44 -0.18
CA VAL A 192 9.72 -14.40 0.81
C VAL A 192 10.79 -15.48 1.06
N LEU A 193 11.08 -15.74 2.33
CA LEU A 193 12.05 -16.74 2.76
C LEU A 193 11.37 -18.09 3.02
N ASP A 194 12.15 -19.17 2.95
CA ASP A 194 11.72 -20.48 3.42
C ASP A 194 11.93 -20.62 4.94
N ASP A 195 11.16 -19.80 5.67
CA ASP A 195 11.20 -19.67 7.12
C ASP A 195 9.78 -19.40 7.63
N GLU A 196 9.27 -20.27 8.50
CA GLU A 196 7.87 -20.27 8.95
C GLU A 196 7.59 -19.37 10.16
N ARG A 197 8.57 -18.60 10.64
CA ARG A 197 8.42 -17.74 11.82
C ARG A 197 7.46 -16.56 11.61
N GLY A 198 7.20 -16.17 10.37
CA GLY A 198 6.30 -15.04 10.06
C GLY A 198 6.90 -13.68 10.44
N LEU A 199 8.21 -13.53 10.33
CA LEU A 199 8.96 -12.33 10.69
C LEU A 199 9.25 -11.49 9.43
N VAL A 200 9.30 -10.18 9.58
CA VAL A 200 9.74 -9.27 8.52
C VAL A 200 11.05 -8.62 8.95
N THR A 201 12.11 -8.90 8.20
CA THR A 201 13.43 -8.29 8.41
C THR A 201 13.66 -7.20 7.37
N LEU A 202 13.89 -5.98 7.82
CA LEU A 202 14.35 -4.86 7.00
C LEU A 202 15.87 -4.85 7.02
N LYS A 203 16.49 -4.97 5.86
CA LYS A 203 17.95 -4.93 5.70
C LYS A 203 18.37 -3.55 5.23
N SER A 204 19.22 -2.90 6.02
CA SER A 204 19.78 -1.59 5.68
C SER A 204 20.84 -1.70 4.57
N PRO A 205 21.19 -0.60 3.88
CA PRO A 205 22.26 -0.56 2.89
C PRO A 205 23.63 -0.99 3.45
N LEU A 206 23.84 -0.82 4.76
CA LEU A 206 25.07 -1.22 5.45
C LEU A 206 25.08 -2.69 5.87
N GLY A 207 24.01 -3.45 5.54
CA GLY A 207 23.89 -4.87 5.81
C GLY A 207 23.30 -5.24 7.18
N ALA A 208 23.06 -4.27 8.06
CA ALA A 208 22.37 -4.51 9.34
C ALA A 208 20.89 -4.86 9.08
N GLY A 209 20.39 -5.86 9.80
CA GLY A 209 18.98 -6.26 9.76
C GLY A 209 18.26 -5.85 11.03
N ARG A 210 17.05 -5.29 10.89
CA ARG A 210 16.12 -5.07 12.02
C ARG A 210 14.78 -5.74 11.74
N LEU A 211 14.14 -6.23 12.76
CA LEU A 211 12.77 -6.74 12.66
C LEU A 211 11.80 -5.57 12.58
N LEU A 212 10.78 -5.70 11.73
CA LEU A 212 9.63 -4.80 11.74
C LEU A 212 8.57 -5.37 12.69
N ASP A 213 8.09 -4.53 13.60
CA ASP A 213 7.02 -4.84 14.52
C ASP A 213 5.78 -3.98 14.25
N MET A 214 4.61 -4.48 14.61
CA MET A 214 3.39 -3.66 14.60
C MET A 214 3.57 -2.49 15.57
N LEU A 215 3.14 -1.31 15.14
CA LEU A 215 3.13 -0.14 16.02
C LEU A 215 2.33 -0.44 17.29
N SER A 216 2.95 -0.22 18.43
CA SER A 216 2.29 -0.24 19.73
C SER A 216 1.81 1.19 20.07
N GLY A 217 0.49 1.38 20.14
CA GLY A 217 -0.13 2.69 20.41
C GLY A 217 -0.44 3.50 19.13
N GLU A 218 -1.12 4.64 19.32
CA GLU A 218 -1.42 5.59 18.25
C GLU A 218 -0.20 6.50 18.03
N GLN A 219 0.71 6.13 17.15
CA GLN A 219 1.84 6.99 16.77
C GLN A 219 1.47 8.00 15.67
N LEU A 220 0.40 7.74 14.96
CA LEU A 220 -0.17 8.64 13.96
C LEU A 220 -1.63 8.90 14.28
N PRO A 221 -2.12 10.15 14.16
CA PRO A 221 -3.54 10.39 14.21
C PRO A 221 -4.22 9.55 13.12
N ARG A 222 -5.47 9.14 13.37
CA ARG A 222 -6.26 8.41 12.37
C ARG A 222 -6.37 9.24 11.10
N ILE A 223 -5.71 8.80 10.04
CA ILE A 223 -5.60 9.49 8.76
C ILE A 223 -6.69 9.00 7.80
N CYS A 224 -7.11 7.75 7.93
CA CYS A 224 -8.17 7.09 7.15
C CYS A 224 -9.06 6.24 8.05
#